data_e916ca6cd91c9643a52b4d23dfb6dfeb
#
_entry.id   e916ca6cd91c9643a52b4d23dfb6dfeb
#
_cell.length_a   1.000
_cell.length_b   1.000
_cell.length_c   1.000
_cell.angle_alpha   90.00
_cell.angle_beta   90.00
_cell.angle_gamma   90.00
#
_symmetry.space_group_name_H-M   'P 1'
#
loop_
_entity.id
_entity.type
_entity.pdbx_description
1 polymer ?
#
loop_
_entity_poly.entity_id
_entity_poly.type
_entity_poly.pdbx_seq_one_letter_code
_entity_poly.pdbx_strand_id
1 'polypeptide(L)'
;MCFTVILADDEPQILEGIRDSVEWETLGFRVIATALNGKELLEQTETLRPDLVISDIKMPFLDGLEVARILHENMMHIKIVLFSGWDDFEYAQLAIRYGVSEYVLKPIDFQEMQNLLKKIRGELETELEQRQNQERFAEIYQKSLPLLQEQFLIQLVRGSLTPEQMQRQQKNLSVSLDASCFCVVSMKTTEESDDYLLQFSVAESVNEMLQQVCPFRTFRYLDKIIYLLLLSAPSEMIRIQKALNEASHISK
;
A
#
# COMPACT_ATOMS: atom_id res chain seq x y z
N MET A 1 -19.81 0.31 10.82
CA MET A 1 -18.86 -0.79 10.60
C MET A 1 -18.84 -1.65 11.85
N CYS A 2 -18.70 -2.96 11.77
CA CYS A 2 -18.73 -3.84 12.94
C CYS A 2 -17.44 -4.65 12.92
N PHE A 3 -16.61 -4.48 13.97
CA PHE A 3 -15.35 -5.20 14.13
C PHE A 3 -15.59 -6.59 14.72
N THR A 4 -14.75 -7.53 14.39
CA THR A 4 -14.87 -8.92 14.81
C THR A 4 -14.02 -9.21 16.04
N VAL A 5 -14.57 -10.00 16.94
CA VAL A 5 -13.93 -10.32 18.25
C VAL A 5 -13.91 -11.82 18.47
N ILE A 6 -12.79 -12.33 18.98
CA ILE A 6 -12.69 -13.65 19.59
C ILE A 6 -12.47 -13.47 21.09
N LEU A 7 -13.23 -14.22 21.90
CA LEU A 7 -13.09 -14.28 23.35
C LEU A 7 -12.40 -15.59 23.74
N ALA A 8 -11.47 -15.55 24.69
CA ALA A 8 -10.81 -16.73 25.20
C ALA A 8 -10.68 -16.72 26.73
N ASP A 9 -11.13 -17.79 27.35
CA ASP A 9 -11.01 -18.05 28.78
C ASP A 9 -11.22 -19.55 29.00
N ASP A 10 -10.50 -20.17 29.92
CA ASP A 10 -10.63 -21.59 30.19
C ASP A 10 -11.90 -21.95 30.99
N GLU A 11 -12.59 -20.95 31.52
CA GLU A 11 -13.89 -21.10 32.21
C GLU A 11 -15.05 -20.77 31.26
N PRO A 12 -15.82 -21.76 30.75
CA PRO A 12 -16.93 -21.52 29.82
C PRO A 12 -17.99 -20.56 30.37
N GLN A 13 -18.20 -20.55 31.66
CA GLN A 13 -19.17 -19.67 32.32
C GLN A 13 -18.76 -18.20 32.23
N ILE A 14 -17.47 -17.90 32.29
CA ILE A 14 -16.93 -16.55 32.11
C ILE A 14 -17.14 -16.10 30.65
N LEU A 15 -16.84 -16.93 29.69
CA LEU A 15 -17.09 -16.65 28.26
C LEU A 15 -18.55 -16.35 27.97
N GLU A 16 -19.47 -17.17 28.47
CA GLU A 16 -20.91 -16.95 28.33
C GLU A 16 -21.32 -15.65 29.02
N GLY A 17 -20.84 -15.41 30.26
CA GLY A 17 -21.12 -14.20 31.01
C GLY A 17 -20.67 -12.94 30.26
N ILE A 18 -19.45 -12.90 29.73
CA ILE A 18 -18.92 -11.76 28.97
C ILE A 18 -19.71 -11.60 27.67
N ARG A 19 -19.95 -12.68 26.92
CA ARG A 19 -20.67 -12.63 25.64
C ARG A 19 -22.08 -12.08 25.82
N ASP A 20 -22.80 -12.48 26.85
CA ASP A 20 -24.23 -12.19 27.04
C ASP A 20 -24.46 -10.88 27.83
N SER A 21 -23.50 -10.40 28.63
CA SER A 21 -23.62 -9.16 29.38
C SER A 21 -23.28 -7.90 28.58
N VAL A 22 -22.50 -8.02 27.52
CA VAL A 22 -22.04 -6.89 26.71
C VAL A 22 -22.88 -6.72 25.46
N GLU A 23 -23.37 -5.49 25.23
CA GLU A 23 -24.11 -5.13 24.01
C GLU A 23 -23.14 -4.90 22.84
N TRP A 24 -22.53 -5.98 22.36
CA TRP A 24 -21.44 -5.94 21.35
C TRP A 24 -21.78 -5.13 20.11
N GLU A 25 -22.96 -5.35 19.52
CA GLU A 25 -23.38 -4.68 18.30
C GLU A 25 -23.54 -3.18 18.48
N THR A 26 -24.08 -2.75 19.62
CA THR A 26 -24.22 -1.33 20.00
C THR A 26 -22.85 -0.66 20.12
N LEU A 27 -21.84 -1.39 20.61
CA LEU A 27 -20.48 -0.93 20.73
C LEU A 27 -19.68 -1.04 19.42
N GLY A 28 -20.28 -1.62 18.37
CA GLY A 28 -19.66 -1.76 17.05
C GLY A 28 -18.78 -3.01 16.90
N PHE A 29 -19.02 -4.03 17.72
CA PHE A 29 -18.31 -5.30 17.69
C PHE A 29 -19.25 -6.48 17.47
N ARG A 30 -18.70 -7.60 17.00
CA ARG A 30 -19.39 -8.88 16.88
C ARG A 30 -18.48 -10.01 17.32
N VAL A 31 -18.89 -10.77 18.31
CA VAL A 31 -18.19 -11.99 18.73
C VAL A 31 -18.41 -13.06 17.66
N ILE A 32 -17.33 -13.53 17.05
CA ILE A 32 -17.36 -14.50 15.96
C ILE A 32 -16.94 -15.91 16.39
N ALA A 33 -16.21 -16.00 17.49
CA ALA A 33 -15.80 -17.26 18.07
C ALA A 33 -15.46 -17.11 19.58
N THR A 34 -15.40 -18.24 20.26
CA THR A 34 -14.88 -18.37 21.63
C THR A 34 -13.90 -19.51 21.69
N ALA A 35 -12.87 -19.43 22.51
CA ALA A 35 -11.85 -20.45 22.71
C ALA A 35 -11.68 -20.78 24.20
N LEU A 36 -11.47 -22.06 24.52
CA LEU A 36 -11.30 -22.53 25.91
C LEU A 36 -9.81 -22.70 26.30
N ASN A 37 -8.91 -22.41 25.39
CA ASN A 37 -7.48 -22.50 25.63
C ASN A 37 -6.70 -21.71 24.55
N GLY A 38 -5.42 -21.43 24.82
CA GLY A 38 -4.61 -20.64 23.91
C GLY A 38 -4.30 -21.29 22.56
N LYS A 39 -4.27 -22.62 22.50
CA LYS A 39 -4.06 -23.33 21.22
C LYS A 39 -5.27 -23.15 20.29
N GLU A 40 -6.47 -23.37 20.81
CA GLU A 40 -7.71 -23.17 20.09
C GLU A 40 -7.86 -21.68 19.66
N LEU A 41 -7.53 -20.75 20.56
CA LEU A 41 -7.53 -19.33 20.25
C LEU A 41 -6.61 -19.01 19.07
N LEU A 42 -5.40 -19.55 19.04
CA LEU A 42 -4.45 -19.31 17.95
C LEU A 42 -4.97 -19.87 16.62
N GLU A 43 -5.45 -21.13 16.60
CA GLU A 43 -6.01 -21.77 15.41
C GLU A 43 -7.23 -20.99 14.85
N GLN A 44 -8.12 -20.52 15.72
CA GLN A 44 -9.28 -19.71 15.34
C GLN A 44 -8.83 -18.33 14.82
N THR A 45 -7.85 -17.70 15.45
CA THR A 45 -7.34 -16.39 15.06
C THR A 45 -6.67 -16.43 13.67
N GLU A 46 -5.88 -17.47 13.39
CA GLU A 46 -5.28 -17.68 12.06
C GLU A 46 -6.32 -17.86 10.96
N THR A 47 -7.41 -18.57 11.27
CA THR A 47 -8.48 -18.89 10.30
C THR A 47 -9.44 -17.73 10.10
N LEU A 48 -9.91 -17.12 11.19
CA LEU A 48 -10.99 -16.13 11.18
C LEU A 48 -10.48 -14.68 11.05
N ARG A 49 -9.21 -14.44 11.38
CA ARG A 49 -8.54 -13.14 11.32
C ARG A 49 -9.38 -12.03 11.96
N PRO A 50 -9.65 -12.11 13.27
CA PRO A 50 -10.44 -11.12 13.97
C PRO A 50 -9.73 -9.76 14.03
N ASP A 51 -10.50 -8.70 14.29
CA ASP A 51 -9.96 -7.38 14.56
C ASP A 51 -9.46 -7.24 16.00
N LEU A 52 -10.11 -7.97 16.93
CA LEU A 52 -9.84 -7.93 18.36
C LEU A 52 -9.83 -9.35 18.95
N VAL A 53 -8.85 -9.61 19.80
CA VAL A 53 -8.79 -10.78 20.66
C VAL A 53 -8.87 -10.29 22.12
N ILE A 54 -9.79 -10.86 22.90
CA ILE A 54 -9.89 -10.66 24.35
C ILE A 54 -9.63 -12.02 25.00
N SER A 55 -8.56 -12.12 25.77
CA SER A 55 -8.12 -13.40 26.31
C SER A 55 -7.80 -13.31 27.81
N ASP A 56 -8.12 -14.34 28.55
CA ASP A 56 -7.48 -14.58 29.84
C ASP A 56 -5.99 -14.89 29.62
N ILE A 57 -5.18 -14.60 30.63
CA ILE A 57 -3.75 -14.95 30.60
C ILE A 57 -3.57 -16.42 30.91
N LYS A 58 -4.21 -16.90 31.98
CA LYS A 58 -4.01 -18.29 32.47
C LYS A 58 -4.96 -19.26 31.76
N MET A 59 -4.48 -19.87 30.71
CA MET A 59 -5.22 -20.89 29.97
C MET A 59 -4.38 -22.16 29.79
N PRO A 60 -5.01 -23.34 29.63
CA PRO A 60 -4.31 -24.59 29.34
C PRO A 60 -3.57 -24.57 28.00
N PHE A 61 -2.52 -25.36 27.89
CA PHE A 61 -1.67 -25.62 26.73
C PHE A 61 -0.81 -24.42 26.30
N LEU A 62 -1.40 -23.27 26.05
CA LEU A 62 -0.75 -22.04 25.67
C LEU A 62 -1.40 -20.89 26.45
N ASP A 63 -0.62 -20.11 27.15
CA ASP A 63 -1.15 -18.98 27.89
C ASP A 63 -1.41 -17.77 26.99
N GLY A 64 -2.22 -16.81 27.48
CA GLY A 64 -2.60 -15.62 26.70
C GLY A 64 -1.42 -14.72 26.33
N LEU A 65 -0.33 -14.71 27.11
CA LEU A 65 0.90 -13.96 26.79
C LEU A 65 1.70 -14.62 25.66
N GLU A 66 1.78 -15.95 25.65
CA GLU A 66 2.40 -16.69 24.55
C GLU A 66 1.61 -16.51 23.25
N VAL A 67 0.27 -16.57 23.33
CA VAL A 67 -0.59 -16.24 22.17
C VAL A 67 -0.31 -14.83 21.68
N ALA A 68 -0.30 -13.84 22.59
CA ALA A 68 -0.02 -12.45 22.24
C ALA A 68 1.35 -12.29 21.54
N ARG A 69 2.41 -12.97 22.03
CA ARG A 69 3.72 -12.99 21.41
C ARG A 69 3.67 -13.52 19.98
N ILE A 70 3.03 -14.67 19.78
CA ILE A 70 2.93 -15.30 18.44
C ILE A 70 2.14 -14.41 17.49
N LEU A 71 1.04 -13.82 17.93
CA LEU A 71 0.23 -12.92 17.11
C LEU A 71 0.98 -11.63 16.80
N HIS A 72 1.73 -11.07 17.74
CA HIS A 72 2.57 -9.89 17.49
C HIS A 72 3.63 -10.14 16.41
N GLU A 73 4.27 -11.31 16.42
CA GLU A 73 5.29 -11.67 15.45
C GLU A 73 4.72 -11.91 14.04
N ASN A 74 3.51 -12.45 13.93
CA ASN A 74 2.94 -12.93 12.67
C ASN A 74 1.75 -12.09 12.16
N MET A 75 1.01 -11.41 13.05
CA MET A 75 -0.25 -10.73 12.75
C MET A 75 -0.38 -9.40 13.50
N MET A 76 0.53 -8.45 13.22
CA MET A 76 0.65 -7.16 13.94
C MET A 76 -0.60 -6.26 13.92
N HIS A 77 -1.60 -6.58 13.12
CA HIS A 77 -2.80 -5.75 12.95
C HIS A 77 -3.97 -6.12 13.88
N ILE A 78 -3.85 -7.23 14.63
CA ILE A 78 -4.89 -7.68 15.56
C ILE A 78 -4.70 -6.97 16.88
N LYS A 79 -5.76 -6.33 17.40
CA LYS A 79 -5.75 -5.78 18.75
C LYS A 79 -5.87 -6.92 19.74
N ILE A 80 -5.10 -6.84 20.84
CA ILE A 80 -5.09 -7.87 21.86
C ILE A 80 -5.37 -7.20 23.20
N VAL A 81 -6.34 -7.71 23.92
CA VAL A 81 -6.67 -7.35 25.31
C VAL A 81 -6.47 -8.58 26.18
N LEU A 82 -5.69 -8.45 27.23
CA LEU A 82 -5.45 -9.52 28.19
C LEU A 82 -6.11 -9.21 29.51
N PHE A 83 -6.86 -10.17 30.02
CA PHE A 83 -7.40 -10.15 31.37
C PHE A 83 -6.53 -10.95 32.33
N SER A 84 -6.28 -10.40 33.52
CA SER A 84 -5.51 -11.06 34.58
C SER A 84 -6.24 -11.00 35.88
N GLY A 85 -6.29 -12.12 36.59
CA GLY A 85 -6.78 -12.17 37.99
C GLY A 85 -5.74 -11.74 39.03
N TRP A 86 -4.53 -11.42 38.60
CA TRP A 86 -3.41 -11.11 39.48
C TRP A 86 -2.72 -9.83 39.05
N ASP A 87 -2.41 -8.99 40.03
CA ASP A 87 -1.58 -7.79 39.80
C ASP A 87 -0.10 -8.26 39.74
N ASP A 88 0.31 -8.82 38.60
CA ASP A 88 1.66 -9.32 38.41
C ASP A 88 2.41 -8.38 37.42
N PHE A 89 3.36 -7.67 37.99
CA PHE A 89 4.15 -6.70 37.27
C PHE A 89 4.96 -7.34 36.08
N GLU A 90 5.38 -8.57 36.24
CA GLU A 90 6.12 -9.28 35.16
C GLU A 90 5.21 -9.54 33.97
N TYR A 91 3.95 -9.92 34.20
CA TYR A 91 2.98 -10.12 33.11
C TYR A 91 2.64 -8.81 32.40
N ALA A 92 2.51 -7.71 33.12
CA ALA A 92 2.27 -6.40 32.52
C ALA A 92 3.47 -5.95 31.65
N GLN A 93 4.72 -6.20 32.09
CA GLN A 93 5.90 -5.90 31.28
C GLN A 93 5.96 -6.75 29.99
N LEU A 94 5.62 -8.03 30.07
CA LEU A 94 5.58 -8.91 28.91
C LEU A 94 4.46 -8.50 27.96
N ALA A 95 3.28 -8.14 28.46
CA ALA A 95 2.18 -7.65 27.65
C ALA A 95 2.58 -6.41 26.81
N ILE A 96 3.27 -5.44 27.43
CA ILE A 96 3.82 -4.27 26.71
C ILE A 96 4.81 -4.69 25.63
N ARG A 97 5.72 -5.61 25.95
CA ARG A 97 6.73 -6.10 24.97
C ARG A 97 6.10 -6.81 23.77
N TYR A 98 5.01 -7.52 23.99
CA TYR A 98 4.28 -8.25 22.94
C TYR A 98 3.21 -7.41 22.25
N GLY A 99 3.21 -6.10 22.47
CA GLY A 99 2.31 -5.18 21.77
C GLY A 99 0.84 -5.36 22.11
N VAL A 100 0.53 -5.87 23.32
CA VAL A 100 -0.83 -5.98 23.84
C VAL A 100 -1.42 -4.58 23.95
N SER A 101 -2.62 -4.39 23.39
CA SER A 101 -3.28 -3.09 23.37
C SER A 101 -3.72 -2.65 24.76
N GLU A 102 -4.26 -3.57 25.55
CA GLU A 102 -4.70 -3.31 26.92
C GLU A 102 -4.46 -4.53 27.81
N TYR A 103 -4.00 -4.26 29.05
CA TYR A 103 -3.88 -5.23 30.12
C TYR A 103 -4.84 -4.83 31.24
N VAL A 104 -5.78 -5.69 31.56
CA VAL A 104 -6.90 -5.38 32.47
C VAL A 104 -6.95 -6.35 33.62
N LEU A 105 -7.09 -5.84 34.82
CA LEU A 105 -7.23 -6.65 36.05
C LEU A 105 -8.68 -7.06 36.25
N LYS A 106 -8.91 -8.34 36.53
CA LYS A 106 -10.21 -8.86 37.01
C LYS A 106 -10.40 -8.51 38.49
N PRO A 107 -11.63 -8.23 38.98
CA PRO A 107 -12.87 -8.16 38.22
C PRO A 107 -13.01 -6.87 37.42
N ILE A 108 -13.50 -6.93 36.21
CA ILE A 108 -13.87 -5.77 35.40
C ILE A 108 -15.37 -5.52 35.54
N ASP A 109 -15.76 -4.28 35.74
CA ASP A 109 -17.16 -3.93 35.76
C ASP A 109 -17.68 -3.62 34.33
N PHE A 110 -19.02 -3.55 34.22
CA PHE A 110 -19.68 -3.30 32.96
C PHE A 110 -19.27 -1.96 32.30
N GLN A 111 -19.11 -0.91 33.13
CA GLN A 111 -18.73 0.41 32.62
C GLN A 111 -17.28 0.45 32.15
N GLU A 112 -16.40 -0.23 32.84
CA GLU A 112 -15.00 -0.37 32.48
C GLU A 112 -14.86 -1.15 31.17
N MET A 113 -15.60 -2.25 31.00
CA MET A 113 -15.66 -3.02 29.73
C MET A 113 -16.16 -2.16 28.58
N GLN A 114 -17.22 -1.38 28.76
CA GLN A 114 -17.71 -0.48 27.73
C GLN A 114 -16.69 0.58 27.34
N ASN A 115 -15.99 1.18 28.33
CA ASN A 115 -14.99 2.19 28.06
C ASN A 115 -13.77 1.61 27.33
N LEU A 116 -13.35 0.42 27.71
CA LEU A 116 -12.31 -0.35 27.02
C LEU A 116 -12.67 -0.59 25.56
N LEU A 117 -13.85 -1.14 25.29
CA LEU A 117 -14.29 -1.41 23.93
C LEU A 117 -14.43 -0.14 23.08
N LYS A 118 -14.95 0.96 23.65
CA LYS A 118 -14.99 2.26 22.96
C LYS A 118 -13.60 2.76 22.59
N LYS A 119 -12.61 2.60 23.48
CA LYS A 119 -11.22 2.98 23.22
C LYS A 119 -10.64 2.15 22.07
N ILE A 120 -10.72 0.82 22.15
CA ILE A 120 -10.23 -0.10 21.13
C ILE A 120 -10.90 0.17 19.76
N ARG A 121 -12.20 0.43 19.76
CA ARG A 121 -12.92 0.80 18.55
C ARG A 121 -12.32 2.06 17.90
N GLY A 122 -12.08 3.12 18.68
CA GLY A 122 -11.48 4.36 18.19
C GLY A 122 -10.09 4.14 17.59
N GLU A 123 -9.27 3.27 18.18
CA GLU A 123 -7.97 2.89 17.63
C GLU A 123 -8.11 2.13 16.30
N LEU A 124 -9.01 1.14 16.23
CA LEU A 124 -9.27 0.37 15.00
C LEU A 124 -9.81 1.26 13.88
N GLU A 125 -10.73 2.17 14.17
CA GLU A 125 -11.27 3.14 13.21
C GLU A 125 -10.15 4.04 12.66
N THR A 126 -9.27 4.55 13.54
CA THR A 126 -8.13 5.39 13.15
C THR A 126 -7.13 4.64 12.26
N GLU A 127 -6.78 3.41 12.62
CA GLU A 127 -5.89 2.58 11.81
C GLU A 127 -6.47 2.25 10.44
N LEU A 128 -7.76 1.96 10.39
CA LEU A 128 -8.48 1.69 9.15
C LEU A 128 -8.49 2.92 8.22
N GLU A 129 -8.79 4.10 8.76
CA GLU A 129 -8.75 5.37 8.02
C GLU A 129 -7.34 5.66 7.49
N GLN A 130 -6.31 5.42 8.29
CA GLN A 130 -4.92 5.61 7.85
C GLN A 130 -4.55 4.68 6.70
N ARG A 131 -4.94 3.38 6.76
CA ARG A 131 -4.71 2.41 5.67
C ARG A 131 -5.44 2.83 4.40
N GLN A 132 -6.73 3.17 4.50
CA GLN A 132 -7.52 3.62 3.35
C GLN A 132 -6.95 4.88 2.71
N ASN A 133 -6.48 5.83 3.53
CA ASN A 133 -5.82 7.04 3.02
C ASN A 133 -4.51 6.71 2.31
N GLN A 134 -3.68 5.82 2.86
CA GLN A 134 -2.42 5.40 2.22
C GLN A 134 -2.69 4.70 0.87
N GLU A 135 -3.65 3.78 0.82
CA GLU A 135 -4.05 3.09 -0.41
C GLU A 135 -4.57 4.08 -1.46
N ARG A 136 -5.43 5.00 -1.04
CA ARG A 136 -5.97 6.05 -1.91
C ARG A 136 -4.87 6.98 -2.44
N PHE A 137 -3.92 7.39 -1.60
CA PHE A 137 -2.77 8.18 -2.04
C PHE A 137 -1.90 7.41 -3.02
N ALA A 138 -1.62 6.13 -2.77
CA ALA A 138 -0.87 5.28 -3.67
C ALA A 138 -1.57 5.14 -5.03
N GLU A 139 -2.88 4.95 -5.04
CA GLU A 139 -3.68 4.86 -6.27
C GLU A 139 -3.68 6.16 -7.07
N ILE A 140 -3.90 7.31 -6.40
CA ILE A 140 -3.84 8.64 -7.04
C ILE A 140 -2.44 8.88 -7.60
N TYR A 141 -1.39 8.56 -6.84
CA TYR A 141 -0.01 8.72 -7.29
C TYR A 141 0.27 7.88 -8.52
N GLN A 142 -0.10 6.60 -8.53
CA GLN A 142 0.08 5.70 -9.68
C GLN A 142 -0.67 6.21 -10.94
N LYS A 143 -1.90 6.68 -10.78
CA LYS A 143 -2.68 7.27 -11.88
C LYS A 143 -2.07 8.57 -12.41
N SER A 144 -1.45 9.36 -11.53
CA SER A 144 -0.84 10.64 -11.89
C SER A 144 0.61 10.50 -12.39
N LEU A 145 1.26 9.37 -12.11
CA LEU A 145 2.67 9.16 -12.44
C LEU A 145 3.00 9.37 -13.93
N PRO A 146 2.21 8.85 -14.90
CA PRO A 146 2.49 9.09 -16.32
C PRO A 146 2.47 10.57 -16.69
N LEU A 147 1.51 11.32 -16.15
CA LEU A 147 1.41 12.77 -16.38
C LEU A 147 2.60 13.52 -15.77
N LEU A 148 3.03 13.14 -14.57
CA LEU A 148 4.20 13.73 -13.92
C LEU A 148 5.49 13.40 -14.67
N GLN A 149 5.62 12.20 -15.21
CA GLN A 149 6.75 11.80 -16.06
C GLN A 149 6.77 12.63 -17.38
N GLU A 150 5.62 12.82 -18.01
CA GLU A 150 5.50 13.64 -19.20
C GLU A 150 5.90 15.09 -18.93
N GLN A 151 5.40 15.69 -17.84
CA GLN A 151 5.77 17.03 -17.41
C GLN A 151 7.28 17.18 -17.15
N PHE A 152 7.88 16.19 -16.53
CA PHE A 152 9.34 16.14 -16.33
C PHE A 152 10.10 16.12 -17.65
N LEU A 153 9.69 15.27 -18.60
CA LEU A 153 10.33 15.19 -19.92
C LEU A 153 10.18 16.52 -20.71
N ILE A 154 9.03 17.17 -20.62
CA ILE A 154 8.81 18.49 -21.23
C ILE A 154 9.77 19.51 -20.63
N GLN A 155 9.90 19.58 -19.31
CA GLN A 155 10.81 20.51 -18.62
C GLN A 155 12.27 20.22 -18.99
N LEU A 156 12.64 18.94 -19.10
CA LEU A 156 13.97 18.52 -19.51
C LEU A 156 14.32 19.03 -20.92
N VAL A 157 13.44 18.78 -21.90
CA VAL A 157 13.67 19.19 -23.29
C VAL A 157 13.67 20.74 -23.45
N ARG A 158 12.93 21.43 -22.62
CA ARG A 158 12.96 22.91 -22.57
C ARG A 158 14.19 23.50 -21.90
N GLY A 159 15.03 22.68 -21.27
CA GLY A 159 16.22 23.14 -20.54
C GLY A 159 15.89 23.97 -19.31
N SER A 160 14.69 23.77 -18.71
CA SER A 160 14.23 24.55 -17.57
C SER A 160 14.61 23.93 -16.21
N LEU A 161 15.32 22.82 -16.20
CA LEU A 161 15.74 22.09 -14.99
C LEU A 161 17.21 22.33 -14.70
N THR A 162 17.54 22.54 -13.42
CA THR A 162 18.93 22.45 -12.96
C THR A 162 19.36 20.98 -12.87
N PRO A 163 20.69 20.70 -12.90
CA PRO A 163 21.19 19.32 -12.76
C PRO A 163 20.69 18.63 -11.48
N GLU A 164 20.61 19.35 -10.36
CA GLU A 164 20.11 18.84 -9.08
C GLU A 164 18.61 18.50 -9.14
N GLN A 165 17.82 19.37 -9.75
CA GLN A 165 16.38 19.13 -9.95
C GLN A 165 16.14 17.92 -10.86
N MET A 166 16.95 17.77 -11.91
CA MET A 166 16.88 16.65 -12.83
C MET A 166 17.13 15.33 -12.09
N GLN A 167 18.23 15.23 -11.33
CA GLN A 167 18.54 14.01 -10.55
C GLN A 167 17.46 13.66 -9.55
N ARG A 168 16.94 14.66 -8.82
CA ARG A 168 15.88 14.46 -7.84
C ARG A 168 14.59 13.97 -8.50
N GLN A 169 14.18 14.58 -9.61
CA GLN A 169 12.96 14.20 -10.31
C GLN A 169 13.09 12.82 -10.98
N GLN A 170 14.23 12.49 -11.59
CA GLN A 170 14.51 11.16 -12.12
C GLN A 170 14.27 10.07 -11.07
N LYS A 171 14.82 10.27 -9.86
CA LYS A 171 14.67 9.31 -8.76
C LYS A 171 13.21 9.20 -8.30
N ASN A 172 12.55 10.35 -8.09
CA ASN A 172 11.17 10.39 -7.57
C ASN A 172 10.15 9.82 -8.56
N LEU A 173 10.35 10.05 -9.85
CA LEU A 173 9.43 9.62 -10.90
C LEU A 173 9.84 8.28 -11.54
N SER A 174 10.92 7.66 -11.06
CA SER A 174 11.46 6.40 -11.61
C SER A 174 11.70 6.46 -13.12
N VAL A 175 12.18 7.61 -13.62
CA VAL A 175 12.53 7.81 -15.03
C VAL A 175 14.03 7.63 -15.19
N SER A 176 14.46 6.53 -15.81
CA SER A 176 15.85 6.34 -16.18
C SER A 176 16.16 7.11 -17.45
N LEU A 177 17.24 7.90 -17.40
CA LEU A 177 17.82 8.64 -18.51
C LEU A 177 19.31 8.30 -18.66
N ASP A 178 19.64 7.01 -18.59
CA ASP A 178 21.02 6.52 -18.68
C ASP A 178 21.53 6.64 -20.11
N ALA A 179 22.17 7.77 -20.42
CA ALA A 179 22.71 8.06 -21.74
C ALA A 179 23.89 9.03 -21.65
N SER A 180 24.85 8.91 -22.56
CA SER A 180 25.96 9.85 -22.69
C SER A 180 25.56 11.13 -23.42
N CYS A 181 24.57 11.04 -24.29
CA CYS A 181 24.01 12.18 -25.01
C CYS A 181 22.53 11.94 -25.37
N PHE A 182 21.83 13.03 -25.65
CA PHE A 182 20.41 13.03 -25.97
C PHE A 182 20.18 13.64 -27.36
N CYS A 183 19.21 13.07 -28.09
CA CYS A 183 18.69 13.69 -29.28
C CYS A 183 17.18 13.86 -29.17
N VAL A 184 16.68 15.01 -29.57
CA VAL A 184 15.25 15.29 -29.57
C VAL A 184 14.76 15.26 -31.01
N VAL A 185 13.79 14.39 -31.29
CA VAL A 185 13.07 14.34 -32.55
C VAL A 185 11.64 14.78 -32.35
N SER A 186 11.17 15.66 -33.20
CA SER A 186 9.82 16.20 -33.18
C SER A 186 9.07 15.70 -34.40
N MET A 187 7.96 15.02 -34.20
CA MET A 187 7.07 14.59 -35.27
C MET A 187 5.79 15.41 -35.23
N LYS A 188 5.41 15.94 -36.41
CA LYS A 188 4.13 16.62 -36.60
C LYS A 188 3.48 15.97 -37.83
N THR A 189 2.21 15.59 -37.73
CA THR A 189 1.39 15.18 -38.86
C THR A 189 0.95 16.40 -39.65
N THR A 190 1.11 16.38 -40.97
CA THR A 190 0.89 17.56 -41.85
C THR A 190 -0.53 17.68 -42.36
N GLU A 191 -1.37 16.68 -42.15
CA GLU A 191 -2.74 16.73 -42.64
C GLU A 191 -3.71 17.31 -41.66
N GLU A 192 -4.64 18.13 -42.14
CA GLU A 192 -5.79 18.72 -41.45
C GLU A 192 -6.84 17.66 -41.05
N SER A 193 -6.56 16.37 -41.19
CA SER A 193 -7.49 15.34 -40.80
C SER A 193 -7.44 15.14 -39.26
N ASP A 194 -8.56 15.39 -38.62
CA ASP A 194 -8.84 14.99 -37.22
C ASP A 194 -8.85 13.46 -37.00
N ASP A 195 -8.15 12.71 -37.86
CA ASP A 195 -8.09 11.25 -37.78
C ASP A 195 -7.02 10.82 -36.80
N TYR A 196 -7.45 10.71 -35.54
CA TYR A 196 -6.62 10.20 -34.45
C TYR A 196 -6.07 8.80 -34.71
N LEU A 197 -6.75 7.98 -35.52
CA LEU A 197 -6.29 6.61 -35.84
C LEU A 197 -5.07 6.63 -36.76
N LEU A 198 -5.03 7.55 -37.73
CA LEU A 198 -3.87 7.73 -38.60
C LEU A 198 -2.67 8.23 -37.81
N GLN A 199 -2.87 9.23 -36.93
CA GLN A 199 -1.80 9.74 -36.08
C GLN A 199 -1.26 8.66 -35.16
N PHE A 200 -2.12 7.82 -34.63
CA PHE A 200 -1.75 6.72 -33.75
C PHE A 200 -0.95 5.66 -34.51
N SER A 201 -1.39 5.24 -35.70
CA SER A 201 -0.71 4.21 -36.48
C SER A 201 0.67 4.66 -37.01
N VAL A 202 0.81 5.94 -37.37
CA VAL A 202 2.12 6.51 -37.72
C VAL A 202 3.05 6.57 -36.49
N ALA A 203 2.54 6.97 -35.35
CA ALA A 203 3.34 6.99 -34.12
C ALA A 203 3.80 5.59 -33.72
N GLU A 204 2.94 4.57 -33.83
CA GLU A 204 3.31 3.18 -33.55
C GLU A 204 4.39 2.67 -34.52
N SER A 205 4.27 2.96 -35.79
CA SER A 205 5.31 2.59 -36.81
C SER A 205 6.67 3.23 -36.50
N VAL A 206 6.67 4.51 -36.06
CA VAL A 206 7.91 5.19 -35.62
C VAL A 206 8.44 4.59 -34.31
N ASN A 207 7.58 4.25 -33.37
CA ASN A 207 7.96 3.58 -32.13
C ASN A 207 8.66 2.25 -32.39
N GLU A 208 8.08 1.40 -33.24
CA GLU A 208 8.66 0.09 -33.62
C GLU A 208 10.05 0.24 -34.28
N MET A 209 10.20 1.22 -35.15
CA MET A 209 11.48 1.48 -35.79
C MET A 209 12.53 1.99 -34.80
N LEU A 210 12.19 2.93 -33.96
CA LEU A 210 13.13 3.51 -32.97
C LEU A 210 13.53 2.50 -31.91
N GLN A 211 12.64 1.60 -31.47
CA GLN A 211 12.95 0.54 -30.52
C GLN A 211 14.10 -0.38 -31.00
N GLN A 212 14.26 -0.56 -32.30
CA GLN A 212 15.35 -1.37 -32.88
C GLN A 212 16.69 -0.63 -32.90
N VAL A 213 16.69 0.70 -32.75
CA VAL A 213 17.87 1.55 -32.92
C VAL A 213 18.46 2.03 -31.60
N CYS A 214 17.64 2.54 -30.73
CA CYS A 214 18.07 3.06 -29.42
C CYS A 214 16.94 3.13 -28.40
N PRO A 215 17.22 3.14 -27.10
CA PRO A 215 16.24 3.49 -26.08
C PRO A 215 15.72 4.91 -26.27
N PHE A 216 14.44 5.11 -26.07
CA PHE A 216 13.84 6.45 -26.13
C PHE A 216 12.72 6.64 -25.12
N ARG A 217 12.31 7.90 -24.95
CA ARG A 217 11.08 8.29 -24.25
C ARG A 217 10.24 9.12 -25.20
N THR A 218 8.92 8.88 -25.21
CA THR A 218 8.00 9.63 -26.05
C THR A 218 6.97 10.34 -25.17
N PHE A 219 6.57 11.54 -25.61
CA PHE A 219 5.55 12.33 -24.95
C PHE A 219 4.95 13.33 -25.96
N ARG A 220 3.77 13.85 -25.61
CA ARG A 220 3.12 14.89 -26.40
C ARG A 220 3.50 16.28 -25.92
N TYR A 221 3.78 17.18 -26.83
CA TYR A 221 4.00 18.59 -26.54
C TYR A 221 3.35 19.46 -27.61
N LEU A 222 2.30 20.21 -27.22
CA LEU A 222 1.42 20.92 -28.14
C LEU A 222 0.81 19.95 -29.17
N ASP A 223 0.99 20.26 -30.48
CA ASP A 223 0.52 19.49 -31.63
C ASP A 223 1.55 18.46 -32.17
N LYS A 224 2.57 18.13 -31.35
CA LYS A 224 3.70 17.30 -31.76
C LYS A 224 3.89 16.12 -30.82
N ILE A 225 4.38 15.03 -31.39
CA ILE A 225 4.96 13.91 -30.65
C ILE A 225 6.46 14.14 -30.57
N ILE A 226 7.00 14.13 -29.36
CA ILE A 226 8.42 14.32 -29.10
C ILE A 226 9.04 12.98 -28.72
N TYR A 227 10.14 12.65 -29.35
CA TYR A 227 10.98 11.51 -29.04
C TYR A 227 12.28 12.03 -28.43
N LEU A 228 12.55 11.69 -27.20
CA LEU A 228 13.83 11.90 -26.54
C LEU A 228 14.65 10.62 -26.66
N LEU A 229 15.59 10.61 -27.56
CA LEU A 229 16.46 9.46 -27.83
C LEU A 229 17.64 9.46 -26.86
N LEU A 230 17.93 8.31 -26.28
CA LEU A 230 18.98 8.08 -25.30
C LEU A 230 20.16 7.39 -26.00
N LEU A 231 21.26 8.10 -26.17
CA LEU A 231 22.40 7.62 -26.98
C LEU A 231 23.60 7.32 -26.12
N SER A 232 24.25 6.20 -26.40
CA SER A 232 25.51 5.81 -25.76
C SER A 232 26.70 6.57 -26.33
N ALA A 233 26.64 6.95 -27.62
CA ALA A 233 27.65 7.73 -28.30
C ALA A 233 27.05 8.60 -29.42
N PRO A 234 27.67 9.75 -29.76
CA PRO A 234 27.21 10.62 -30.84
C PRO A 234 27.21 9.94 -32.24
N SER A 235 28.04 8.91 -32.44
CA SER A 235 28.11 8.15 -33.68
C SER A 235 26.83 7.38 -34.03
N GLU A 236 25.98 7.09 -33.03
CA GLU A 236 24.66 6.44 -33.24
C GLU A 236 23.69 7.31 -34.03
N MET A 237 23.93 8.63 -34.09
CA MET A 237 23.10 9.58 -34.81
C MET A 237 22.92 9.23 -36.30
N ILE A 238 23.94 8.66 -36.92
CA ILE A 238 23.90 8.27 -38.34
C ILE A 238 22.86 7.16 -38.58
N ARG A 239 22.78 6.20 -37.65
CA ARG A 239 21.80 5.10 -37.73
C ARG A 239 20.37 5.63 -37.56
N ILE A 240 20.20 6.55 -36.61
CA ILE A 240 18.91 7.20 -36.33
C ILE A 240 18.43 7.99 -37.54
N GLN A 241 19.31 8.77 -38.13
CA GLN A 241 18.98 9.59 -39.32
C GLN A 241 18.54 8.72 -40.48
N LYS A 242 19.18 7.56 -40.69
CA LYS A 242 18.76 6.58 -41.69
C LYS A 242 17.38 6.01 -41.40
N ALA A 243 17.13 5.56 -40.16
CA ALA A 243 15.84 5.04 -39.75
C ALA A 243 14.71 6.08 -39.90
N LEU A 244 14.93 7.33 -39.48
CA LEU A 244 13.96 8.42 -39.64
C LEU A 244 13.65 8.76 -41.07
N ASN A 245 14.66 8.70 -41.99
CA ASN A 245 14.44 8.90 -43.40
C ASN A 245 13.60 7.78 -44.02
N GLU A 246 13.83 6.53 -43.62
CA GLU A 246 12.98 5.39 -44.01
C GLU A 246 11.53 5.57 -43.53
N ALA A 247 11.32 6.03 -42.29
CA ALA A 247 9.98 6.33 -41.73
C ALA A 247 9.26 7.44 -42.50
N SER A 248 9.96 8.47 -42.91
CA SER A 248 9.37 9.60 -43.68
C SER A 248 8.86 9.23 -45.05
N HIS A 249 9.32 8.11 -45.60
CA HIS A 249 8.87 7.58 -46.92
C HIS A 249 7.66 6.65 -46.82
N ILE A 250 7.32 6.13 -45.63
CA ILE A 250 6.16 5.26 -45.41
C ILE A 250 4.85 6.09 -45.31
N SER A 251 4.95 7.39 -45.01
CA SER A 251 3.83 8.31 -44.85
C SER A 251 3.47 9.11 -46.12
N LYS A 252 3.90 8.72 -47.26
CA LYS A 252 3.46 9.19 -48.58
C LYS A 252 2.67 8.10 -49.28
#